data_c743bdaac3877986c7384a8701f8efe6
#
_entry.id   c743bdaac3877986c7384a8701f8efe6
#
_cell.length_a   1.000
_cell.length_b   1.000
_cell.length_c   1.000
_cell.angle_alpha   90.00
_cell.angle_beta   90.00
_cell.angle_gamma   90.00
#
_symmetry.space_group_name_H-M   'P 1'
#
loop_
_entity.id
_entity.type
_entity.pdbx_description
1 polymer ?
#
loop_
_entity_poly.entity_id
_entity_poly.type
_entity_poly.pdbx_seq_one_letter_code
_entity_poly.pdbx_strand_id
1 'polypeptide(L)'
;MKNNRTNKILEILSVQEKADVVSLAEICHVSQVTMRKDLDGLEDLGLVKRMHGYAMINNTDDLRGRLSYHYEEKRQIAYEASKLVNDNDTIMIENGSCCALLASIIAKEKKNVPIITNSAYIADFIREEDVNIILLGGIYQKDSQCVVGP
;
A
#
# COMPACT_ATOMS: atom_id res chain seq x y z
N MET A 1 6.25 4.55 -17.24
CA MET A 1 4.97 5.15 -17.68
C MET A 1 3.77 4.80 -16.78
N LYS A 2 3.58 3.56 -16.34
CA LYS A 2 2.44 3.17 -15.47
C LYS A 2 2.53 3.82 -14.08
N ASN A 3 3.70 3.85 -13.46
CA ASN A 3 3.94 4.44 -12.13
C ASN A 3 3.60 5.95 -12.05
N ASN A 4 3.96 6.73 -13.07
CA ASN A 4 3.66 8.17 -13.09
C ASN A 4 2.15 8.46 -13.15
N ARG A 5 1.37 7.57 -13.80
CA ARG A 5 -0.09 7.72 -13.91
C ARG A 5 -0.80 7.36 -12.60
N THR A 6 -0.37 6.30 -11.94
CA THR A 6 -0.86 5.92 -10.61
C THR A 6 -0.73 7.06 -9.62
N ASN A 7 0.43 7.71 -9.57
CA ASN A 7 0.68 8.85 -8.69
C ASN A 7 -0.24 10.02 -9.02
N LYS A 8 -0.38 10.35 -10.31
CA LYS A 8 -1.26 11.43 -10.75
C LYS A 8 -2.72 11.19 -10.36
N ILE A 9 -3.19 9.95 -10.44
CA ILE A 9 -4.54 9.57 -9.97
C ILE A 9 -4.67 9.80 -8.47
N LEU A 10 -3.72 9.29 -7.67
CA LEU A 10 -3.75 9.45 -6.22
C LEU A 10 -3.63 10.92 -5.79
N GLU A 11 -2.79 11.70 -6.45
CA GLU A 11 -2.65 13.14 -6.21
C GLU A 11 -3.97 13.88 -6.48
N ILE A 12 -4.62 13.63 -7.62
CA ILE A 12 -5.92 14.23 -7.93
C ILE A 12 -6.95 13.87 -6.86
N LEU A 13 -7.03 12.58 -6.50
CA LEU A 13 -7.99 12.11 -5.51
C LEU A 13 -7.68 12.61 -4.09
N SER A 14 -6.41 12.86 -3.76
CA SER A 14 -6.03 13.42 -2.45
C SER A 14 -6.49 14.88 -2.28
N VAL A 15 -6.59 15.62 -3.40
CA VAL A 15 -7.05 17.03 -3.38
C VAL A 15 -8.58 17.12 -3.53
N GLN A 16 -9.16 16.29 -4.39
CA GLN A 16 -10.59 16.38 -4.75
C GLN A 16 -11.47 15.44 -3.92
N GLU A 17 -10.86 14.53 -3.13
CA GLU A 17 -11.50 13.45 -2.37
C GLU A 17 -12.26 12.44 -3.26
N LYS A 18 -12.84 12.91 -4.38
CA LYS A 18 -13.63 12.14 -5.33
C LYS A 18 -13.47 12.70 -6.73
N ALA A 19 -13.33 11.82 -7.72
CA ALA A 19 -13.32 12.19 -9.14
C ALA A 19 -14.02 11.12 -10.00
N ASP A 20 -14.65 11.54 -11.10
CA ASP A 20 -15.26 10.63 -12.04
C ASP A 20 -14.21 10.00 -12.99
N VAL A 21 -14.50 8.78 -13.46
CA VAL A 21 -13.59 7.99 -14.29
C VAL A 21 -13.30 8.67 -15.62
N VAL A 22 -14.24 9.45 -16.17
CA VAL A 22 -14.09 10.14 -17.46
C VAL A 22 -13.07 11.26 -17.30
N SER A 23 -13.26 12.14 -16.33
CA SER A 23 -12.34 13.23 -16.01
C SER A 23 -10.93 12.73 -15.69
N LEU A 24 -10.81 11.66 -14.88
CA LEU A 24 -9.50 11.04 -14.60
C LEU A 24 -8.83 10.53 -15.89
N ALA A 25 -9.59 9.90 -16.78
CA ALA A 25 -9.07 9.40 -18.05
C ALA A 25 -8.58 10.55 -18.96
N GLU A 26 -9.33 11.64 -19.03
CA GLU A 26 -8.96 12.85 -19.79
C GLU A 26 -7.68 13.50 -19.23
N ILE A 27 -7.64 13.76 -17.92
CA ILE A 27 -6.47 14.39 -17.26
C ILE A 27 -5.22 13.52 -17.40
N CYS A 28 -5.38 12.19 -17.39
CA CYS A 28 -4.29 11.24 -17.54
C CYS A 28 -3.97 10.87 -18.99
N HIS A 29 -4.72 11.40 -19.96
CA HIS A 29 -4.57 11.14 -21.40
C HIS A 29 -4.61 9.64 -21.75
N VAL A 30 -5.58 8.92 -21.19
CA VAL A 30 -5.80 7.48 -21.44
C VAL A 30 -7.27 7.18 -21.74
N SER A 31 -7.55 6.00 -22.29
CA SER A 31 -8.93 5.55 -22.46
C SER A 31 -9.58 5.25 -21.10
N GLN A 32 -10.91 5.35 -21.03
CA GLN A 32 -11.67 4.97 -19.83
C GLN A 32 -11.46 3.51 -19.44
N VAL A 33 -11.23 2.62 -20.42
CA VAL A 33 -10.92 1.20 -20.19
C VAL A 33 -9.58 1.06 -19.44
N THR A 34 -8.57 1.82 -19.88
CA THR A 34 -7.26 1.85 -19.22
C THR A 34 -7.39 2.44 -17.82
N MET A 35 -8.12 3.54 -17.67
CA MET A 35 -8.36 4.16 -16.36
C MET A 35 -9.06 3.20 -15.39
N ARG A 36 -10.07 2.46 -15.84
CA ARG A 36 -10.75 1.46 -14.99
C ARG A 36 -9.78 0.39 -14.51
N LYS A 37 -8.90 -0.14 -15.38
CA LYS A 37 -7.88 -1.12 -14.99
C LYS A 37 -6.86 -0.56 -13.99
N ASP A 38 -6.48 0.70 -14.14
CA ASP A 38 -5.58 1.35 -13.18
C ASP A 38 -6.27 1.53 -11.82
N LEU A 39 -7.55 1.92 -11.83
CA LEU A 39 -8.35 2.06 -10.61
C LEU A 39 -8.64 0.72 -9.94
N ASP A 40 -8.86 -0.37 -10.72
CA ASP A 40 -8.99 -1.72 -10.18
C ASP A 40 -7.71 -2.12 -9.42
N GLY A 41 -6.54 -1.90 -10.01
CA GLY A 41 -5.27 -2.18 -9.33
C GLY A 41 -5.01 -1.32 -8.09
N LEU A 42 -5.51 -0.07 -8.07
CA LEU A 42 -5.44 0.79 -6.89
C LEU A 42 -6.43 0.36 -5.78
N GLU A 43 -7.59 -0.15 -6.17
CA GLU A 43 -8.59 -0.68 -5.24
C GLU A 43 -8.11 -2.00 -4.61
N ASP A 44 -7.49 -2.88 -5.39
CA ASP A 44 -6.87 -4.12 -4.89
C ASP A 44 -5.77 -3.83 -3.85
N LEU A 45 -5.05 -2.71 -4.02
CA LEU A 45 -4.09 -2.22 -3.04
C LEU A 45 -4.75 -1.50 -1.85
N GLY A 46 -6.07 -1.30 -1.87
CA GLY A 46 -6.80 -0.56 -0.84
C GLY A 46 -6.54 0.95 -0.83
N LEU A 47 -5.94 1.52 -1.87
CA LEU A 47 -5.58 2.94 -1.96
C LEU A 47 -6.75 3.82 -2.37
N VAL A 48 -7.67 3.28 -3.17
CA VAL A 48 -8.90 3.95 -3.59
C VAL A 48 -10.10 3.04 -3.36
N LYS A 49 -11.27 3.65 -3.32
CA LYS A 49 -12.56 2.95 -3.35
C LYS A 49 -13.29 3.35 -4.63
N ARG A 50 -13.76 2.36 -5.39
CA ARG A 50 -14.57 2.60 -6.57
C ARG A 50 -16.05 2.62 -6.24
N MET A 51 -16.75 3.53 -6.88
CA MET A 51 -18.21 3.60 -6.88
C MET A 51 -18.70 3.72 -8.32
N HIS A 52 -20.01 3.62 -8.54
CA HIS A 52 -20.58 3.72 -9.89
C HIS A 52 -20.14 5.03 -10.58
N GLY A 53 -19.21 4.91 -11.55
CA GLY A 53 -18.68 6.04 -12.33
C GLY A 53 -17.63 6.93 -11.63
N TYR A 54 -17.29 6.68 -10.37
CA TYR A 54 -16.38 7.51 -9.57
C TYR A 54 -15.31 6.68 -8.89
N ALA A 55 -14.20 7.33 -8.57
CA ALA A 55 -13.20 6.85 -7.63
C ALA A 55 -13.04 7.86 -6.48
N MET A 56 -12.78 7.35 -5.29
CA MET A 56 -12.50 8.14 -4.08
C MET A 56 -11.19 7.66 -3.50
N ILE A 57 -10.40 8.57 -2.91
CA ILE A 57 -9.29 8.13 -2.08
C ILE A 57 -9.84 7.38 -0.87
N ASN A 58 -9.16 6.35 -0.46
CA ASN A 58 -9.53 5.67 0.78
C ASN A 58 -9.08 6.53 1.97
N ASN A 59 -9.88 7.53 2.29
CA ASN A 59 -9.58 8.56 3.29
C ASN A 59 -9.97 8.07 4.68
N THR A 60 -9.41 6.96 5.08
CA THR A 60 -9.48 6.50 6.46
C THR A 60 -8.19 6.93 7.17
N ASP A 61 -8.29 7.42 8.40
CA ASP A 61 -7.13 7.68 9.29
C ASP A 61 -6.35 6.38 9.59
N ASP A 62 -6.83 5.26 9.04
CA ASP A 62 -6.16 3.98 9.11
C ASP A 62 -4.90 3.94 8.22
N LEU A 63 -4.20 2.84 8.31
CA LEU A 63 -2.95 2.65 7.57
C LEU A 63 -3.15 2.66 6.04
N ARG A 64 -4.33 2.29 5.55
CA ARG A 64 -4.67 2.29 4.10
C ARG A 64 -4.76 3.70 3.54
N GLY A 65 -5.44 4.61 4.24
CA GLY A 65 -5.48 6.02 3.87
C GLY A 65 -4.09 6.65 3.91
N ARG A 66 -3.32 6.38 4.98
CA ARG A 66 -1.93 6.83 5.07
C ARG A 66 -1.02 6.24 3.99
N LEU A 67 -1.29 5.04 3.50
CA LEU A 67 -0.53 4.41 2.43
C LEU A 67 -0.72 5.13 1.10
N SER A 68 -1.94 5.59 0.79
CA SER A 68 -2.26 6.27 -0.47
C SER A 68 -1.62 7.66 -0.58
N TYR A 69 -1.40 8.33 0.55
CA TYR A 69 -0.80 9.66 0.58
C TYR A 69 0.71 9.60 0.36
N HIS A 70 1.25 10.35 -0.60
CA HIS A 70 2.66 10.30 -1.01
C HIS A 70 3.15 8.88 -1.34
N TYR A 71 2.32 8.10 -2.03
CA TYR A 71 2.58 6.68 -2.30
C TYR A 71 3.93 6.44 -2.99
N GLU A 72 4.27 7.24 -4.01
CA GLU A 72 5.50 7.01 -4.78
C GLU A 72 6.75 7.31 -3.98
N GLU A 73 6.75 8.39 -3.21
CA GLU A 73 7.87 8.75 -2.33
C GLU A 73 8.10 7.64 -1.30
N LYS A 74 7.01 7.13 -0.69
CA LYS A 74 7.08 5.99 0.23
C LYS A 74 7.57 4.73 -0.44
N ARG A 75 7.14 4.48 -1.67
CA ARG A 75 7.59 3.32 -2.46
C ARG A 75 9.08 3.43 -2.77
N GLN A 76 9.57 4.60 -3.11
CA GLN A 76 11.01 4.84 -3.34
C GLN A 76 11.81 4.63 -2.06
N ILE A 77 11.35 5.17 -0.93
CA ILE A 77 11.99 4.96 0.38
C ILE A 77 12.04 3.46 0.71
N ALA A 78 10.92 2.76 0.56
CA ALA A 78 10.84 1.34 0.81
C ALA A 78 11.76 0.53 -0.12
N TYR A 79 11.86 0.90 -1.40
CA TYR A 79 12.75 0.27 -2.36
C TYR A 79 14.23 0.48 -1.99
N GLU A 80 14.64 1.69 -1.62
CA GLU A 80 16.01 1.93 -1.17
C GLU A 80 16.33 1.16 0.12
N ALA A 81 15.38 1.12 1.06
CA ALA A 81 15.54 0.35 2.30
C ALA A 81 15.63 -1.16 2.03
N SER A 82 14.92 -1.70 1.05
CA SER A 82 14.97 -3.13 0.71
C SER A 82 16.34 -3.61 0.25
N LYS A 83 17.17 -2.71 -0.27
CA LYS A 83 18.56 -3.02 -0.68
C LYS A 83 19.47 -3.33 0.49
N LEU A 84 19.12 -2.91 1.70
CA LEU A 84 19.84 -3.21 2.93
C LEU A 84 19.58 -4.63 3.46
N VAL A 85 18.54 -5.29 2.93
CA VAL A 85 18.13 -6.63 3.36
C VAL A 85 18.66 -7.66 2.38
N ASN A 86 19.33 -8.69 2.89
CA ASN A 86 19.85 -9.81 2.11
C ASN A 86 18.97 -11.04 2.24
N ASP A 87 19.08 -11.97 1.31
CA ASP A 87 18.46 -13.29 1.43
C ASP A 87 18.96 -13.98 2.72
N ASN A 88 18.04 -14.66 3.40
CA ASN A 88 18.24 -15.33 4.69
C ASN A 88 18.41 -14.39 5.91
N ASP A 89 18.24 -13.09 5.75
CA ASP A 89 18.11 -12.18 6.90
C ASP A 89 16.78 -12.44 7.62
N THR A 90 16.71 -12.03 8.89
CA THR A 90 15.44 -11.92 9.63
C THR A 90 15.21 -10.46 9.94
N ILE A 91 14.03 -9.94 9.60
CA ILE A 91 13.75 -8.53 9.80
C ILE A 91 12.59 -8.31 10.76
N MET A 92 12.67 -7.23 11.52
CA MET A 92 11.56 -6.74 12.35
C MET A 92 11.06 -5.43 11.77
N ILE A 93 9.76 -5.37 11.51
CA ILE A 93 9.10 -4.22 10.88
C ILE A 93 7.94 -3.76 11.77
N GLU A 94 8.00 -2.52 12.21
CA GLU A 94 6.90 -1.89 12.95
C GLU A 94 5.76 -1.44 12.03
N ASN A 95 4.62 -1.08 12.66
CA ASN A 95 3.46 -0.57 11.96
C ASN A 95 3.75 0.78 11.28
N GLY A 96 3.47 0.87 9.98
CA GLY A 96 3.65 2.10 9.22
C GLY A 96 3.43 1.90 7.72
N SER A 97 3.03 2.97 7.02
CA SER A 97 2.74 2.88 5.59
C SER A 97 3.99 2.64 4.72
N CYS A 98 5.14 3.25 5.06
CA CYS A 98 6.41 2.92 4.40
C CYS A 98 6.84 1.48 4.73
N CYS A 99 6.61 1.05 5.97
CA CYS A 99 6.92 -0.29 6.44
C CYS A 99 6.10 -1.36 5.72
N ALA A 100 4.83 -1.09 5.43
CA ALA A 100 3.98 -2.00 4.64
C ALA A 100 4.52 -2.20 3.21
N LEU A 101 4.96 -1.11 2.56
CA LEU A 101 5.58 -1.19 1.23
C LEU A 101 6.92 -1.93 1.27
N LEU A 102 7.75 -1.68 2.29
CA LEU A 102 9.00 -2.38 2.49
C LEU A 102 8.76 -3.89 2.67
N ALA A 103 7.82 -4.27 3.53
CA ALA A 103 7.44 -5.66 3.74
C ALA A 103 7.00 -6.33 2.43
N SER A 104 6.18 -5.65 1.62
CA SER A 104 5.71 -6.16 0.32
C SER A 104 6.86 -6.35 -0.68
N ILE A 105 7.82 -5.42 -0.74
CA ILE A 105 8.99 -5.55 -1.62
C ILE A 105 9.86 -6.74 -1.18
N ILE A 106 10.15 -6.84 0.11
CA ILE A 106 10.97 -7.92 0.66
C ILE A 106 10.31 -9.29 0.42
N ALA A 107 9.01 -9.40 0.70
CA ALA A 107 8.26 -10.63 0.50
C ALA A 107 8.28 -11.12 -0.96
N LYS A 108 8.35 -10.21 -1.93
CA LYS A 108 8.38 -10.51 -3.37
C LYS A 108 9.77 -10.76 -3.93
N GLU A 109 10.78 -10.05 -3.44
CA GLU A 109 12.09 -9.98 -4.08
C GLU A 109 13.19 -10.74 -3.33
N LYS A 110 12.99 -11.03 -2.04
CA LYS A 110 13.99 -11.69 -1.19
C LYS A 110 13.59 -13.12 -0.85
N LYS A 111 14.59 -13.96 -0.63
CA LYS A 111 14.41 -15.38 -0.31
C LYS A 111 14.73 -15.68 1.15
N ASN A 112 13.87 -16.47 1.78
CA ASN A 112 14.05 -16.93 3.16
C ASN A 112 14.26 -15.78 4.16
N VAL A 113 13.45 -14.72 4.06
CA VAL A 113 13.49 -13.57 4.97
C VAL A 113 12.23 -13.56 5.83
N PRO A 114 12.23 -14.18 7.01
CA PRO A 114 11.12 -14.06 7.95
C PRO A 114 10.87 -12.61 8.35
N ILE A 115 9.60 -12.22 8.37
CA ILE A 115 9.16 -10.86 8.76
C ILE A 115 8.45 -10.94 10.10
N ILE A 116 9.04 -10.31 11.12
CA ILE A 116 8.48 -10.15 12.46
C ILE A 116 7.78 -8.79 12.50
N THR A 117 6.52 -8.73 12.86
CA THR A 117 5.80 -7.46 12.94
C THR A 117 4.76 -7.46 14.05
N ASN A 118 4.49 -6.27 14.60
CA ASN A 118 3.35 -6.02 15.48
C ASN A 118 2.10 -5.53 14.71
N SER A 119 2.21 -5.38 13.39
CA SER A 119 1.13 -4.86 12.56
C SER A 119 0.29 -5.97 11.96
N ALA A 120 -0.96 -6.09 12.42
CA ALA A 120 -1.95 -6.96 11.79
C ALA A 120 -2.23 -6.55 10.33
N TYR A 121 -2.16 -5.24 10.05
CA TYR A 121 -2.29 -4.74 8.68
C TYR A 121 -1.17 -5.23 7.76
N ILE A 122 0.10 -5.14 8.19
CA ILE A 122 1.24 -5.60 7.37
C ILE A 122 1.14 -7.11 7.15
N ALA A 123 0.80 -7.88 8.18
CA ALA A 123 0.63 -9.31 8.06
C ALA A 123 -0.46 -9.68 7.04
N ASP A 124 -1.62 -8.99 7.07
CA ASP A 124 -2.69 -9.17 6.09
C ASP A 124 -2.28 -8.69 4.68
N PHE A 125 -1.53 -7.60 4.59
CA PHE A 125 -1.11 -6.99 3.32
C PHE A 125 -0.17 -7.88 2.49
N ILE A 126 0.63 -8.73 3.16
CA ILE A 126 1.57 -9.64 2.50
C ILE A 126 1.18 -11.12 2.64
N ARG A 127 -0.04 -11.43 3.08
CA ARG A 127 -0.50 -12.80 3.40
C ARG A 127 -0.48 -13.76 2.21
N GLU A 128 -0.60 -13.24 0.98
CA GLU A 128 -0.61 -14.04 -0.25
C GLU A 128 0.81 -14.29 -0.80
N GLU A 129 1.83 -13.69 -0.20
CA GLU A 129 3.22 -13.84 -0.63
C GLU A 129 3.88 -15.05 0.07
N ASP A 130 4.84 -15.66 -0.60
CA ASP A 130 5.61 -16.81 -0.05
C ASP A 130 6.67 -16.34 0.95
N VAL A 131 6.21 -15.87 2.11
CA VAL A 131 7.05 -15.33 3.19
C VAL A 131 6.58 -15.82 4.55
N ASN A 132 7.54 -16.13 5.45
CA ASN A 132 7.22 -16.49 6.82
C ASN A 132 6.92 -15.23 7.64
N ILE A 133 5.68 -15.10 8.13
CA ILE A 133 5.22 -13.96 8.90
C ILE A 133 5.09 -14.34 10.37
N ILE A 134 5.75 -13.61 11.25
CA ILE A 134 5.63 -13.75 12.70
C ILE A 134 4.90 -12.51 13.23
N LEU A 135 3.60 -12.65 13.46
CA LEU A 135 2.81 -11.58 14.07
C LEU A 135 2.94 -11.65 15.58
N LEU A 136 3.44 -10.56 16.17
CA LEU A 136 3.59 -10.44 17.62
C LEU A 136 2.22 -10.38 18.30
N GLY A 137 2.12 -10.97 19.48
CA GLY A 137 0.93 -10.90 20.34
C GLY A 137 0.85 -9.58 21.11
N GLY A 138 -0.30 -9.37 21.78
CA GLY A 138 -0.51 -8.19 22.63
C GLY A 138 -1.94 -7.66 22.55
N ILE A 139 -2.16 -6.43 23.04
CA ILE A 139 -3.45 -5.74 22.98
C ILE A 139 -3.64 -5.12 21.61
N TYR A 140 -4.70 -5.55 20.89
CA TYR A 140 -4.99 -5.03 19.56
C TYR A 140 -5.59 -3.63 19.59
N GLN A 141 -4.96 -2.71 18.90
CA GLN A 141 -5.42 -1.35 18.65
C GLN A 141 -6.13 -1.27 17.30
N LYS A 142 -7.45 -1.01 17.33
CA LYS A 142 -8.31 -1.05 16.12
C LYS A 142 -7.93 0.02 15.10
N ASP A 143 -7.63 1.25 15.54
CA ASP A 143 -7.39 2.39 14.66
C ASP A 143 -6.06 2.27 13.92
N SER A 144 -5.03 1.81 14.60
CA SER A 144 -3.69 1.60 14.02
C SER A 144 -3.50 0.22 13.42
N GLN A 145 -4.42 -0.72 13.67
CA GLN A 145 -4.33 -2.12 13.25
C GLN A 145 -3.01 -2.79 13.66
N CYS A 146 -2.53 -2.48 14.85
CA CYS A 146 -1.34 -3.09 15.42
C CYS A 146 -1.59 -3.62 16.83
N VAL A 147 -0.66 -4.41 17.33
CA VAL A 147 -0.65 -4.91 18.70
C VAL A 147 0.42 -4.20 19.52
N VAL A 148 0.12 -3.91 20.77
CA VAL A 148 1.01 -3.24 21.73
C VAL A 148 0.97 -3.92 23.09
N GLY A 149 2.06 -3.79 23.83
CA GLY A 149 2.20 -4.30 25.20
C GLY A 149 2.31 -5.82 25.28
N PRO A 150 2.49 -6.31 26.51
CA PRO A 150 2.52 -7.73 26.78
C PRO A 150 1.14 -8.36 26.66
#